data_c0a3dbed1c9964df8137219403bc7775
#
_entry.id   c0a3dbed1c9964df8137219403bc7775
#
_cell.length_a   1.000
_cell.length_b   1.000
_cell.length_c   1.000
_cell.angle_alpha   90.00
_cell.angle_beta   90.00
_cell.angle_gamma   90.00
#
_symmetry.space_group_name_H-M   'P 1'
#
loop_
_entity.id
_entity.type
_entity.pdbx_description
1 polymer ?
#
loop_
_entity_poly.entity_id
_entity_poly.type
_entity_poly.pdbx_seq_one_letter_code
_entity_poly.pdbx_strand_id
1 'polypeptide(L)'
;MVPVVLAAAAAGVLLRHRHRTTQFRRRAQAAQALRYPVEHLDRLDHREFEHAVRDLMFRVGCTDAVQVGGVGDKSADVKATDPYGRHWVIQCKHRRNGLAGSAVGTPDLQVLNGTARQFHGADIAVIVTNGRVTGPAVTFAEQQRLHVVDRHTLAAWAAGSRPLWELLRAVPPPRKPNALS
;
A
#
# COMPACT_ATOMS: atom_id res chain seq x y z
N MET A 1 -2.74 -48.18 2.00
CA MET A 1 -2.45 -47.05 2.93
C MET A 1 -2.10 -45.74 2.24
N VAL A 2 -1.51 -45.72 1.04
CA VAL A 2 -1.15 -44.48 0.31
C VAL A 2 -2.34 -43.55 -0.01
N PRO A 3 -3.53 -44.02 -0.46
CA PRO A 3 -4.63 -43.12 -0.86
C PRO A 3 -5.23 -42.31 0.31
N VAL A 4 -5.22 -42.85 1.52
CA VAL A 4 -5.78 -42.18 2.71
C VAL A 4 -4.89 -40.98 3.14
N VAL A 5 -3.57 -41.13 3.04
CA VAL A 5 -2.61 -40.06 3.38
C VAL A 5 -2.70 -38.90 2.39
N LEU A 6 -2.86 -39.22 1.08
CA LEU A 6 -3.04 -38.20 0.05
C LEU A 6 -4.36 -37.44 0.21
N ALA A 7 -5.46 -38.11 0.57
CA ALA A 7 -6.74 -37.49 0.81
C ALA A 7 -6.69 -36.57 2.06
N ALA A 8 -6.02 -36.98 3.13
CA ALA A 8 -5.84 -36.15 4.34
C ALA A 8 -4.97 -34.91 4.07
N ALA A 9 -3.91 -35.06 3.27
CA ALA A 9 -3.06 -33.95 2.86
C ALA A 9 -3.82 -32.93 2.00
N ALA A 10 -4.60 -33.38 1.02
CA ALA A 10 -5.44 -32.55 0.16
C ALA A 10 -6.52 -31.81 0.98
N ALA A 11 -7.19 -32.50 1.92
CA ALA A 11 -8.16 -31.89 2.82
C ALA A 11 -7.51 -30.81 3.72
N GLY A 12 -6.30 -31.05 4.23
CA GLY A 12 -5.56 -30.10 5.04
C GLY A 12 -5.13 -28.85 4.25
N VAL A 13 -4.78 -28.98 2.98
CA VAL A 13 -4.46 -27.86 2.09
C VAL A 13 -5.74 -27.06 1.78
N LEU A 14 -6.84 -27.73 1.47
CA LEU A 14 -8.15 -27.09 1.21
C LEU A 14 -8.68 -26.34 2.43
N LEU A 15 -8.57 -26.92 3.62
CA LEU A 15 -8.95 -26.27 4.90
C LEU A 15 -8.09 -25.05 5.19
N ARG A 16 -6.77 -25.13 4.99
CA ARG A 16 -5.86 -23.98 5.13
C ARG A 16 -6.17 -22.89 4.12
N HIS A 17 -6.46 -23.26 2.87
CA HIS A 17 -6.85 -22.29 1.84
C HIS A 17 -8.18 -21.60 2.18
N ARG A 18 -9.19 -22.37 2.60
CA ARG A 18 -10.48 -21.83 3.07
C ARG A 18 -10.35 -20.95 4.31
N HIS A 19 -9.50 -21.32 5.26
CA HIS A 19 -9.24 -20.51 6.47
C HIS A 19 -8.56 -19.18 6.12
N ARG A 20 -7.57 -19.21 5.22
CA ARG A 20 -6.92 -17.99 4.73
C ARG A 20 -7.91 -17.09 3.99
N THR A 21 -8.71 -17.61 3.07
CA THR A 21 -9.71 -16.82 2.33
C THR A 21 -10.78 -16.24 3.24
N THR A 22 -11.22 -16.97 4.28
CA THR A 22 -12.21 -16.48 5.24
C THR A 22 -11.61 -15.36 6.13
N GLN A 23 -10.38 -15.51 6.57
CA GLN A 23 -9.69 -14.46 7.33
C GLN A 23 -9.47 -13.20 6.48
N PHE A 24 -9.08 -13.36 5.22
CA PHE A 24 -8.96 -12.24 4.28
C PHE A 24 -10.29 -11.52 4.05
N ARG A 25 -11.38 -12.25 3.85
CA ARG A 25 -12.72 -11.67 3.69
C ARG A 25 -13.16 -10.91 4.94
N ARG A 26 -12.94 -11.46 6.13
CA ARG A 26 -13.25 -10.78 7.40
C ARG A 26 -12.41 -9.51 7.59
N ARG A 27 -11.12 -9.55 7.28
CA ARG A 27 -10.24 -8.37 7.31
C ARG A 27 -10.68 -7.32 6.29
N ALA A 28 -11.01 -7.71 5.07
CA ALA A 28 -11.50 -6.81 4.04
C ALA A 28 -12.83 -6.15 4.46
N GLN A 29 -13.77 -6.91 5.04
CA GLN A 29 -15.04 -6.37 5.55
C GLN A 29 -14.84 -5.42 6.72
N ALA A 30 -13.98 -5.78 7.69
CA ALA A 30 -13.62 -4.90 8.79
C ALA A 30 -12.91 -3.63 8.28
N ALA A 31 -12.04 -3.76 7.29
CA ALA A 31 -11.34 -2.65 6.69
C ALA A 31 -12.28 -1.71 5.90
N GLN A 32 -13.35 -2.22 5.28
CA GLN A 32 -14.33 -1.38 4.57
C GLN A 32 -15.00 -0.33 5.46
N ALA A 33 -15.16 -0.63 6.75
CA ALA A 33 -15.69 0.32 7.73
C ALA A 33 -14.62 1.27 8.29
N LEU A 34 -13.35 1.02 8.02
CA LEU A 34 -12.24 1.82 8.53
C LEU A 34 -12.29 3.25 8.00
N ARG A 35 -12.29 4.20 8.92
CA ARG A 35 -12.15 5.63 8.66
C ARG A 35 -11.17 6.19 9.67
N TYR A 36 -10.16 6.88 9.16
CA TYR A 36 -9.19 7.55 10.00
C TYR A 36 -9.30 9.07 9.81
N PRO A 37 -9.71 9.82 10.84
CA PRO A 37 -9.43 11.25 10.85
C PRO A 37 -7.91 11.47 10.73
N VAL A 38 -7.49 12.46 9.98
CA VAL A 38 -6.05 12.70 9.76
C VAL A 38 -5.31 13.02 11.07
N GLU A 39 -6.00 13.59 12.03
CA GLU A 39 -5.50 13.85 13.38
C GLU A 39 -5.20 12.55 14.17
N HIS A 40 -5.91 11.47 13.85
CA HIS A 40 -5.57 10.15 14.39
C HIS A 40 -4.25 9.66 13.80
N LEU A 41 -4.07 9.80 12.48
CA LEU A 41 -2.83 9.40 11.80
C LEU A 41 -1.61 10.20 12.29
N ASP A 42 -1.80 11.45 12.73
CA ASP A 42 -0.72 12.27 13.30
C ASP A 42 -0.17 11.71 14.62
N ARG A 43 -1.00 11.03 15.40
CA ARG A 43 -0.65 10.53 16.75
C ARG A 43 0.03 9.15 16.71
N LEU A 44 -0.06 8.47 15.59
CA LEU A 44 0.54 7.15 15.42
C LEU A 44 2.08 7.23 15.49
N ASP A 45 2.71 6.13 15.82
CA ASP A 45 4.11 5.96 15.52
C ASP A 45 4.32 5.60 14.04
N HIS A 46 5.58 5.50 13.60
CA HIS A 46 5.88 5.21 12.20
C HIS A 46 5.35 3.84 11.74
N ARG A 47 5.41 2.81 12.60
CA ARG A 47 4.94 1.45 12.28
C ARG A 47 3.41 1.38 12.27
N GLU A 48 2.77 2.02 13.23
CA GLU A 48 1.32 2.13 13.28
C GLU A 48 0.79 2.88 12.05
N PHE A 49 1.51 3.92 11.60
CA PHE A 49 1.17 4.64 10.37
C PHE A 49 1.27 3.74 9.13
N GLU A 50 2.32 2.93 9.01
CA GLU A 50 2.46 1.93 7.94
C GLU A 50 1.33 0.89 7.98
N HIS A 51 0.95 0.42 9.18
CA HIS A 51 -0.20 -0.47 9.35
C HIS A 51 -1.50 0.19 8.91
N ALA A 52 -1.72 1.47 9.26
CA ALA A 52 -2.90 2.21 8.83
C ALA A 52 -2.95 2.35 7.29
N VAL A 53 -1.83 2.65 6.65
CA VAL A 53 -1.72 2.73 5.18
C VAL A 53 -2.02 1.36 4.54
N ARG A 54 -1.46 0.26 5.07
CA ARG A 54 -1.79 -1.11 4.64
C ARG A 54 -3.29 -1.38 4.75
N ASP A 55 -3.91 -1.04 5.87
CA ASP A 55 -5.33 -1.29 6.12
C ASP A 55 -6.22 -0.45 5.19
N LEU A 56 -5.80 0.76 4.84
CA LEU A 56 -6.45 1.57 3.81
C LEU A 56 -6.38 0.90 2.42
N MET A 57 -5.29 0.22 2.08
CA MET A 57 -5.20 -0.58 0.85
C MET A 57 -6.12 -1.81 0.91
N PHE A 58 -6.22 -2.48 2.05
CA PHE A 58 -7.20 -3.56 2.24
C PHE A 58 -8.63 -3.08 2.05
N ARG A 59 -8.97 -1.90 2.59
CA ARG A 59 -10.31 -1.32 2.50
C ARG A 59 -10.80 -1.18 1.06
N VAL A 60 -9.90 -0.87 0.15
CA VAL A 60 -10.20 -0.66 -1.28
C VAL A 60 -10.03 -1.91 -2.13
N GLY A 61 -9.82 -3.08 -1.52
CA GLY A 61 -9.84 -4.37 -2.21
C GLY A 61 -8.46 -4.97 -2.51
N CYS A 62 -7.36 -4.37 -2.06
CA CYS A 62 -6.03 -4.96 -2.18
C CYS A 62 -5.84 -6.06 -1.13
N THR A 63 -6.34 -7.27 -1.39
CA THR A 63 -6.43 -8.37 -0.41
C THR A 63 -5.10 -8.98 -0.01
N ASP A 64 -4.03 -8.67 -0.73
CA ASP A 64 -2.64 -9.10 -0.48
C ASP A 64 -1.77 -8.01 0.15
N ALA A 65 -2.37 -6.85 0.52
CA ALA A 65 -1.62 -5.76 1.10
C ALA A 65 -0.82 -6.20 2.33
N VAL A 66 0.47 -5.93 2.34
CA VAL A 66 1.39 -6.36 3.39
C VAL A 66 2.34 -5.22 3.75
N GLN A 67 2.57 -5.05 5.05
CA GLN A 67 3.68 -4.25 5.55
C GLN A 67 4.96 -5.08 5.42
N VAL A 68 5.98 -4.50 4.84
CA VAL A 68 7.28 -5.16 4.57
C VAL A 68 8.46 -4.46 5.23
N GLY A 69 8.22 -3.41 6.01
CA GLY A 69 9.25 -2.62 6.68
C GLY A 69 10.21 -3.44 7.54
N GLY A 70 11.51 -3.27 7.33
CA GLY A 70 12.58 -3.94 8.08
C GLY A 70 13.96 -3.63 7.52
N VAL A 71 15.00 -4.15 8.16
CA VAL A 71 16.38 -3.98 7.67
C VAL A 71 16.53 -4.70 6.33
N GLY A 72 16.81 -3.94 5.26
CA GLY A 72 17.05 -4.49 3.93
C GLY A 72 15.84 -4.47 2.97
N ASP A 73 14.69 -3.92 3.35
CA ASP A 73 13.48 -3.83 2.52
C ASP A 73 13.52 -2.76 1.41
N LYS A 74 14.66 -2.11 1.26
CA LYS A 74 14.92 -1.14 0.16
C LYS A 74 13.83 -0.10 -0.01
N SER A 75 13.39 0.49 1.12
CA SER A 75 12.44 1.62 1.16
C SER A 75 11.00 1.30 0.77
N ALA A 76 10.61 0.04 0.74
CA ALA A 76 9.21 -0.34 0.64
C ALA A 76 8.66 -0.58 2.05
N ASP A 77 7.62 0.15 2.45
CA ASP A 77 6.96 -0.03 3.74
C ASP A 77 5.67 -0.85 3.58
N VAL A 78 4.95 -0.64 2.48
CA VAL A 78 3.74 -1.41 2.14
C VAL A 78 3.78 -1.84 0.68
N LYS A 79 3.41 -3.10 0.42
CA LYS A 79 3.18 -3.64 -0.92
C LYS A 79 1.76 -4.15 -1.04
N ALA A 80 1.17 -3.99 -2.22
CA ALA A 80 -0.18 -4.45 -2.50
C ALA A 80 -0.38 -4.70 -3.99
N THR A 81 -1.34 -5.57 -4.32
CA THR A 81 -1.87 -5.68 -5.68
C THR A 81 -3.32 -5.20 -5.67
N ASP A 82 -3.64 -4.27 -6.55
CA ASP A 82 -5.00 -3.76 -6.65
C ASP A 82 -5.91 -4.73 -7.43
N PRO A 83 -7.24 -4.52 -7.41
CA PRO A 83 -8.18 -5.37 -8.13
C PRO A 83 -7.96 -5.42 -9.66
N TYR A 84 -7.15 -4.52 -10.21
CA TYR A 84 -6.79 -4.47 -11.62
C TYR A 84 -5.43 -5.13 -11.93
N GLY A 85 -4.83 -5.80 -10.94
CA GLY A 85 -3.58 -6.53 -11.07
C GLY A 85 -2.32 -5.67 -11.07
N ARG A 86 -2.41 -4.37 -10.74
CA ARG A 86 -1.26 -3.48 -10.68
C ARG A 86 -0.55 -3.62 -9.33
N HIS A 87 0.77 -3.73 -9.35
CA HIS A 87 1.59 -3.82 -8.15
C HIS A 87 1.94 -2.43 -7.62
N TRP A 88 1.58 -2.19 -6.37
CA TRP A 88 1.84 -0.96 -5.63
C TRP A 88 3.01 -1.15 -4.69
N VAL A 89 3.92 -0.20 -4.70
CA VAL A 89 4.98 -0.05 -3.70
C VAL A 89 4.83 1.31 -3.05
N ILE A 90 4.65 1.30 -1.74
CA ILE A 90 4.36 2.49 -0.96
C ILE A 90 5.47 2.69 0.06
N GLN A 91 6.05 3.89 0.07
CA GLN A 91 6.92 4.37 1.12
C GLN A 91 6.14 5.32 2.03
N CYS A 92 6.21 5.10 3.33
CA CYS A 92 5.56 5.90 4.34
C CYS A 92 6.54 6.89 4.99
N LYS A 93 6.17 8.16 5.03
CA LYS A 93 6.95 9.22 5.67
C LYS A 93 6.10 9.91 6.75
N HIS A 94 5.93 9.21 7.87
CA HIS A 94 5.24 9.77 9.02
C HIS A 94 5.99 10.97 9.59
N ARG A 95 5.25 12.00 9.98
CA ARG A 95 5.76 13.21 10.66
C ARG A 95 5.00 13.40 11.97
N ARG A 96 5.69 13.20 13.09
CA ARG A 96 5.10 13.31 14.43
C ARG A 96 4.38 14.64 14.67
N ASN A 97 4.91 15.73 14.09
CA ASN A 97 4.33 17.06 14.19
C ASN A 97 3.47 17.43 12.96
N GLY A 98 3.03 16.45 12.16
CA GLY A 98 2.21 16.69 10.97
C GLY A 98 2.79 17.79 10.08
N LEU A 99 2.01 18.83 9.83
CA LEU A 99 2.41 19.97 9.00
C LEU A 99 3.57 20.81 9.59
N ALA A 100 3.80 20.80 10.90
CA ALA A 100 4.91 21.50 11.53
C ALA A 100 6.23 20.71 11.45
N GLY A 101 6.18 19.45 11.07
CA GLY A 101 7.36 18.61 10.89
C GLY A 101 8.15 18.95 9.62
N SER A 102 9.32 18.32 9.47
CA SER A 102 10.14 18.44 8.26
C SER A 102 9.35 17.99 7.00
N ALA A 103 9.43 18.74 5.91
CA ALA A 103 8.80 18.34 4.67
C ALA A 103 9.51 17.13 4.04
N VAL A 104 8.76 16.33 3.28
CA VAL A 104 9.33 15.31 2.39
C VAL A 104 10.02 16.03 1.24
N GLY A 105 11.29 15.70 1.01
CA GLY A 105 12.13 16.30 0.00
C GLY A 105 12.43 15.38 -1.18
N THR A 106 13.12 15.93 -2.19
CA THR A 106 13.56 15.18 -3.37
C THR A 106 14.41 13.93 -3.01
N PRO A 107 15.30 13.94 -2.00
CA PRO A 107 16.07 12.75 -1.63
C PRO A 107 15.20 11.54 -1.26
N ASP A 108 14.08 11.76 -0.56
CA ASP A 108 13.14 10.68 -0.23
C ASP A 108 12.56 10.02 -1.49
N LEU A 109 12.20 10.83 -2.48
CA LEU A 109 11.66 10.36 -3.76
C LEU A 109 12.72 9.71 -4.65
N GLN A 110 13.97 10.17 -4.59
CA GLN A 110 15.08 9.53 -5.32
C GLN A 110 15.31 8.10 -4.84
N VAL A 111 15.24 7.87 -3.54
CA VAL A 111 15.37 6.52 -2.96
C VAL A 111 14.22 5.64 -3.45
N LEU A 112 12.97 6.10 -3.37
CA LEU A 112 11.81 5.35 -3.89
C LEU A 112 11.93 5.07 -5.38
N ASN A 113 12.37 6.06 -6.18
CA ASN A 113 12.55 5.91 -7.63
C ASN A 113 13.58 4.83 -7.99
N GLY A 114 14.69 4.79 -7.26
CA GLY A 114 15.76 3.82 -7.49
C GLY A 114 15.40 2.38 -7.07
N THR A 115 14.39 2.19 -6.24
CA THR A 115 14.08 0.88 -5.67
C THR A 115 12.75 0.30 -6.11
N ALA A 116 11.71 1.10 -6.24
CA ALA A 116 10.33 0.61 -6.39
C ALA A 116 10.15 -0.29 -7.63
N ARG A 117 10.66 0.13 -8.80
CA ARG A 117 10.51 -0.64 -10.04
C ARG A 117 11.54 -1.74 -10.16
N GLN A 118 12.80 -1.42 -9.88
CA GLN A 118 13.93 -2.33 -10.12
C GLN A 118 13.95 -3.52 -9.15
N PHE A 119 13.68 -3.28 -7.86
CA PHE A 119 13.74 -4.33 -6.85
C PHE A 119 12.37 -4.91 -6.49
N HIS A 120 11.30 -4.13 -6.64
CA HIS A 120 9.98 -4.53 -6.18
C HIS A 120 8.98 -4.76 -7.32
N GLY A 121 9.36 -4.49 -8.57
CA GLY A 121 8.49 -4.69 -9.73
C GLY A 121 7.23 -3.83 -9.71
N ALA A 122 7.31 -2.62 -9.13
CA ALA A 122 6.17 -1.74 -8.98
C ALA A 122 5.66 -1.23 -10.35
N ASP A 123 4.36 -1.34 -10.58
CA ASP A 123 3.68 -0.56 -11.62
C ASP A 123 3.42 0.87 -11.11
N ILE A 124 3.14 0.99 -9.82
CA ILE A 124 2.77 2.24 -9.16
C ILE A 124 3.64 2.40 -7.91
N ALA A 125 4.46 3.44 -7.90
CA ALA A 125 5.31 3.81 -6.77
C ALA A 125 4.77 5.08 -6.11
N VAL A 126 4.56 5.01 -4.80
CA VAL A 126 3.86 6.06 -4.04
C VAL A 126 4.64 6.42 -2.79
N ILE A 127 4.77 7.71 -2.50
CA ILE A 127 5.16 8.20 -1.19
C ILE A 127 3.92 8.73 -0.46
N VAL A 128 3.70 8.30 0.78
CA VAL A 128 2.56 8.70 1.61
C VAL A 128 3.08 9.44 2.84
N THR A 129 2.55 10.62 3.10
CA THR A 129 2.92 11.41 4.29
C THR A 129 1.72 12.13 4.90
N ASN A 130 1.71 12.26 6.22
CA ASN A 130 0.81 13.15 6.95
C ASN A 130 1.37 14.58 7.07
N GLY A 131 2.56 14.84 6.53
CA GLY A 131 3.24 16.12 6.54
C GLY A 131 3.14 16.89 5.22
N ARG A 132 4.08 17.82 5.05
CA ARG A 132 4.25 18.61 3.83
C ARG A 132 5.19 17.93 2.84
N VAL A 133 5.07 18.29 1.56
CA VAL A 133 6.00 17.89 0.50
C VAL A 133 6.54 19.18 -0.15
N THR A 134 7.83 19.21 -0.44
CA THR A 134 8.44 20.39 -1.07
C THR A 134 8.06 20.50 -2.55
N GLY A 135 8.00 21.72 -3.09
CA GLY A 135 7.73 21.95 -4.51
C GLY A 135 8.68 21.18 -5.44
N PRO A 136 10.02 21.25 -5.23
CA PRO A 136 10.98 20.45 -6.00
C PRO A 136 10.73 18.94 -5.95
N ALA A 137 10.27 18.42 -4.81
CA ALA A 137 9.94 17.00 -4.67
C ALA A 137 8.70 16.63 -5.51
N VAL A 138 7.67 17.48 -5.54
CA VAL A 138 6.49 17.28 -6.39
C VAL A 138 6.88 17.27 -7.87
N THR A 139 7.65 18.25 -8.31
CA THR A 139 8.17 18.30 -9.70
C THR A 139 8.97 17.06 -10.06
N PHE A 140 9.86 16.61 -9.16
CA PHE A 140 10.62 15.38 -9.37
C PHE A 140 9.71 14.15 -9.48
N ALA A 141 8.70 14.05 -8.61
CA ALA A 141 7.75 12.94 -8.66
C ALA A 141 7.04 12.86 -10.01
N GLU A 142 6.55 13.99 -10.52
CA GLU A 142 5.89 14.06 -11.82
C GLU A 142 6.82 13.61 -12.97
N GLN A 143 8.05 14.11 -13.00
CA GLN A 143 9.06 13.74 -13.99
C GLN A 143 9.40 12.25 -13.96
N GLN A 144 9.43 11.64 -12.78
CA GLN A 144 9.78 10.23 -12.57
C GLN A 144 8.57 9.29 -12.53
N ARG A 145 7.35 9.80 -12.76
CA ARG A 145 6.10 9.03 -12.66
C ARG A 145 5.93 8.35 -11.30
N LEU A 146 6.33 9.06 -10.25
CA LEU A 146 6.04 8.70 -8.88
C LEU A 146 4.78 9.42 -8.43
N HIS A 147 4.05 8.84 -7.51
CA HIS A 147 2.87 9.46 -6.95
C HIS A 147 3.15 9.98 -5.54
N VAL A 148 2.55 11.11 -5.22
CA VAL A 148 2.65 11.74 -3.91
C VAL A 148 1.26 11.79 -3.29
N VAL A 149 1.14 11.19 -2.12
CA VAL A 149 -0.01 11.30 -1.23
C VAL A 149 0.41 12.19 -0.08
N ASP A 150 0.16 13.47 -0.25
CA ASP A 150 0.36 14.49 0.78
C ASP A 150 -0.73 14.41 1.85
N ARG A 151 -0.64 15.27 2.88
CA ARG A 151 -1.63 15.32 3.96
C ARG A 151 -3.06 15.51 3.46
N HIS A 152 -3.28 16.35 2.45
CA HIS A 152 -4.62 16.61 1.93
C HIS A 152 -5.21 15.37 1.25
N THR A 153 -4.44 14.76 0.35
CA THR A 153 -4.83 13.53 -0.34
C THR A 153 -5.00 12.37 0.64
N LEU A 154 -4.10 12.27 1.65
CA LEU A 154 -4.20 11.28 2.72
C LEU A 154 -5.48 11.44 3.54
N ALA A 155 -5.84 12.67 3.91
CA ALA A 155 -7.07 12.95 4.65
C ALA A 155 -8.32 12.52 3.85
N ALA A 156 -8.38 12.88 2.57
CA ALA A 156 -9.46 12.48 1.68
C ALA A 156 -9.54 10.95 1.51
N TRP A 157 -8.40 10.29 1.36
CA TRP A 157 -8.33 8.83 1.25
C TRP A 157 -8.72 8.16 2.57
N ALA A 158 -8.16 8.58 3.70
CA ALA A 158 -8.37 7.95 4.99
C ALA A 158 -9.81 8.08 5.50
N ALA A 159 -10.44 9.25 5.33
CA ALA A 159 -11.82 9.51 5.74
C ALA A 159 -12.86 9.01 4.75
N GLY A 160 -12.52 8.89 3.47
CA GLY A 160 -13.43 8.55 2.39
C GLY A 160 -13.53 7.06 2.09
N SER A 161 -14.34 6.72 1.08
CA SER A 161 -14.48 5.37 0.52
C SER A 161 -13.82 5.21 -0.85
N ARG A 162 -13.33 6.32 -1.44
CA ARG A 162 -12.69 6.29 -2.76
C ARG A 162 -11.34 5.60 -2.70
N PRO A 163 -11.05 4.70 -3.64
CA PRO A 163 -9.75 4.06 -3.72
C PRO A 163 -8.66 5.08 -4.12
N LEU A 164 -7.43 4.79 -3.73
CA LEU A 164 -6.30 5.69 -3.95
C LEU A 164 -6.07 5.99 -5.44
N TRP A 165 -6.27 5.01 -6.32
CA TRP A 165 -6.11 5.19 -7.78
C TRP A 165 -7.14 6.13 -8.44
N GLU A 166 -8.23 6.47 -7.75
CA GLU A 166 -9.17 7.51 -8.19
C GLU A 166 -8.80 8.91 -7.68
N LEU A 167 -7.97 8.99 -6.64
CA LEU A 167 -7.49 10.24 -6.07
C LEU A 167 -6.19 10.70 -6.73
N LEU A 168 -5.40 9.76 -7.24
CA LEU A 168 -4.14 10.04 -7.91
C LEU A 168 -4.34 10.33 -9.40
N ARG A 169 -3.50 11.22 -9.94
CA ARG A 169 -3.46 11.51 -11.38
C ARG A 169 -2.56 10.50 -12.10
N ALA A 170 -2.84 10.26 -13.39
CA ALA A 170 -1.98 9.50 -14.28
C ALA A 170 -1.58 8.08 -13.77
N VAL A 171 -2.49 7.42 -13.08
CA VAL A 171 -2.30 6.01 -12.69
C VAL A 171 -2.30 5.13 -13.96
N PRO A 172 -1.35 4.19 -14.11
CA PRO A 172 -1.30 3.30 -15.26
C PRO A 172 -2.62 2.52 -15.47
N PRO A 173 -2.94 2.13 -16.71
CA PRO A 173 -4.11 1.32 -16.98
C PRO A 173 -4.03 -0.03 -16.27
N PRO A 174 -5.17 -0.75 -16.12
CA PRO A 174 -5.19 -2.10 -15.61
C PRO A 174 -4.21 -3.03 -16.32
N ARG A 175 -3.58 -3.94 -15.60
CA ARG A 175 -2.83 -5.03 -16.24
C ARG A 175 -3.80 -5.89 -17.04
N LYS A 176 -3.43 -6.21 -18.26
CA LYS A 176 -4.17 -7.23 -19.04
C LYS A 176 -4.07 -8.55 -18.27
N PRO A 177 -5.17 -9.30 -18.09
CA PRO A 177 -5.05 -10.67 -17.59
C PRO A 177 -4.07 -11.41 -18.49
N ASN A 178 -3.09 -12.11 -17.89
CA ASN A 178 -2.27 -13.02 -18.68
C ASN A 178 -3.24 -13.97 -19.38
N ALA A 179 -3.26 -13.92 -20.71
CA ALA A 179 -3.88 -14.98 -21.45
C ALA A 179 -3.17 -16.27 -21.00
N LEU A 180 -3.90 -17.14 -20.33
CA LEU A 180 -3.41 -18.44 -19.91
C LEU A 180 -2.96 -19.15 -21.17
N SER A 181 -1.64 -19.30 -21.32
CA SER A 181 -1.02 -20.20 -22.28
C SER A 181 -1.22 -21.64 -21.86
#